data_0170a3b092cf347995bfe7a4b22d07d0
#
_entry.id   0170a3b092cf347995bfe7a4b22d07d0
#
_cell.length_a   1.000
_cell.length_b   1.000
_cell.length_c   1.000
_cell.angle_alpha   90.00
_cell.angle_beta   90.00
_cell.angle_gamma   90.00
#
_symmetry.space_group_name_H-M   'P 1'
#
loop_
_entity.id
_entity.type
_entity.pdbx_description
1 polymer ?
#
loop_
_entity_poly.entity_id
_entity_poly.type
_entity_poly.pdbx_seq_one_letter_code
_entity_poly.pdbx_strand_id
1 'polypeptide(L)'
;MLNEKYNTKPRQKVLALIKKQAKDFTAKSIYENLGGEIGLTTIYRFIESLEQEGIVLKVSQDNNTAKYQYIEPCEDSDHFYLKCERCGKLEHVDCEKMHGLAEHIAKEHHFSLNQTHIIINGHCAKCTK
;
A
#
# COMPACT_ATOMS: atom_id res chain seq x y z
N MET A 1 4.00 5.52 -22.08
CA MET A 1 3.92 5.24 -20.69
C MET A 1 5.25 5.16 -20.06
N LEU A 2 5.33 5.81 -18.95
CA LEU A 2 6.56 5.89 -18.22
C LEU A 2 7.04 4.53 -17.72
N ASN A 3 6.18 3.54 -17.72
CA ASN A 3 6.50 2.29 -17.07
C ASN A 3 7.29 1.30 -17.88
N GLU A 4 7.46 1.55 -19.16
CA GLU A 4 8.19 0.61 -19.99
C GLU A 4 9.61 0.41 -19.54
N LYS A 5 10.31 1.48 -19.20
CA LYS A 5 11.71 1.35 -18.80
C LYS A 5 11.86 0.75 -17.40
N TYR A 6 10.79 0.68 -16.63
CA TYR A 6 10.81 0.05 -15.32
C TYR A 6 10.16 -1.31 -15.31
N ASN A 7 9.61 -1.73 -16.43
CA ASN A 7 8.91 -3.00 -16.52
C ASN A 7 9.85 -4.11 -16.98
N THR A 8 10.93 -4.31 -16.21
CA THR A 8 11.94 -5.32 -16.51
C THR A 8 11.55 -6.65 -15.89
N LYS A 9 12.23 -7.72 -16.31
CA LYS A 9 11.98 -9.04 -15.74
C LYS A 9 12.18 -9.08 -14.23
N PRO A 10 13.24 -8.47 -13.67
CA PRO A 10 13.36 -8.42 -12.21
C PRO A 10 12.18 -7.74 -11.53
N ARG A 11 11.71 -6.64 -12.09
CA ARG A 11 10.57 -5.93 -11.53
C ARG A 11 9.31 -6.79 -11.58
N GLN A 12 9.12 -7.51 -12.67
CA GLN A 12 7.97 -8.38 -12.82
C GLN A 12 8.01 -9.53 -11.81
N LYS A 13 9.19 -10.05 -11.51
CA LYS A 13 9.32 -11.09 -10.49
C LYS A 13 8.94 -10.57 -9.11
N VAL A 14 9.40 -9.38 -8.78
CA VAL A 14 9.07 -8.76 -7.50
C VAL A 14 7.57 -8.53 -7.42
N LEU A 15 6.97 -7.99 -8.46
CA LEU A 15 5.53 -7.72 -8.47
C LEU A 15 4.73 -9.01 -8.35
N ALA A 16 5.12 -10.06 -9.06
CA ALA A 16 4.42 -11.33 -8.98
C ALA A 16 4.46 -11.90 -7.58
N LEU A 17 5.61 -11.77 -6.91
CA LEU A 17 5.74 -12.25 -5.54
C LEU A 17 4.88 -11.42 -4.58
N ILE A 18 4.87 -10.10 -4.77
CA ILE A 18 4.06 -9.20 -3.96
C ILE A 18 2.58 -9.56 -4.06
N LYS A 19 2.10 -9.85 -5.27
CA LYS A 19 0.70 -10.20 -5.47
C LYS A 19 0.31 -11.48 -4.75
N LYS A 20 1.26 -12.35 -4.49
CA LYS A 20 0.99 -13.60 -3.79
C LYS A 20 0.95 -13.43 -2.27
N GLN A 21 1.42 -12.29 -1.76
CA GLN A 21 1.44 -12.06 -0.33
C GLN A 21 0.04 -11.76 0.17
N ALA A 22 -0.44 -12.57 1.08
CA ALA A 22 -1.76 -12.37 1.68
C ALA A 22 -1.73 -11.33 2.78
N LYS A 23 -0.54 -11.03 3.30
CA LYS A 23 -0.34 -10.09 4.40
C LYS A 23 0.69 -9.05 3.99
N ASP A 24 0.94 -8.12 4.91
CA ASP A 24 1.97 -7.13 4.64
C ASP A 24 3.34 -7.82 4.52
N PHE A 25 4.24 -7.13 3.85
CA PHE A 25 5.58 -7.65 3.57
C PHE A 25 6.61 -6.53 3.75
N THR A 26 7.87 -6.94 3.87
CA THR A 26 8.99 -5.99 3.91
C THR A 26 9.86 -6.22 2.68
N ALA A 27 10.71 -5.25 2.37
CA ALA A 27 11.67 -5.41 1.29
C ALA A 27 12.58 -6.61 1.57
N LYS A 28 12.96 -6.78 2.84
CA LYS A 28 13.83 -7.89 3.23
C LYS A 28 13.15 -9.25 2.99
N SER A 29 11.86 -9.34 3.31
CA SER A 29 11.15 -10.61 3.09
C SER A 29 11.08 -10.95 1.60
N ILE A 30 10.90 -9.95 0.75
CA ILE A 30 10.92 -10.18 -0.70
C ILE A 30 12.30 -10.62 -1.14
N TYR A 31 13.34 -9.96 -0.63
CA TYR A 31 14.71 -10.33 -0.94
C TYR A 31 15.01 -11.78 -0.59
N GLU A 32 14.59 -12.20 0.59
CA GLU A 32 14.82 -13.57 1.05
C GLU A 32 14.03 -14.58 0.24
N ASN A 33 12.81 -14.25 -0.15
CA ASN A 33 12.00 -15.15 -0.97
C ASN A 33 12.58 -15.33 -2.38
N LEU A 34 13.31 -14.35 -2.86
CA LEU A 34 13.94 -14.42 -4.16
C LEU A 34 15.34 -15.03 -4.09
N GLY A 35 15.76 -15.47 -2.89
CA GLY A 35 17.04 -16.12 -2.72
C GLY A 35 18.24 -15.22 -3.01
N GLY A 36 18.08 -13.92 -2.89
CA GLY A 36 19.16 -12.99 -3.15
C GLY A 36 19.42 -12.74 -4.62
N GLU A 37 18.55 -13.23 -5.49
CA GLU A 37 18.72 -13.07 -6.94
C GLU A 37 18.71 -11.60 -7.34
N ILE A 38 17.92 -10.78 -6.63
CA ILE A 38 17.82 -9.36 -6.89
C ILE A 38 18.32 -8.63 -5.65
N GLY A 39 19.19 -7.63 -5.85
CA GLY A 39 19.76 -6.89 -4.72
C GLY A 39 18.70 -6.16 -3.91
N LEU A 40 18.95 -6.05 -2.61
CA LEU A 40 18.01 -5.41 -1.69
C LEU A 40 17.72 -3.96 -2.08
N THR A 41 18.75 -3.21 -2.45
CA THR A 41 18.58 -1.82 -2.88
C THR A 41 17.66 -1.72 -4.09
N THR A 42 17.80 -2.64 -5.03
CA THR A 42 16.96 -2.68 -6.21
C THR A 42 15.51 -2.98 -5.84
N ILE A 43 15.33 -3.89 -4.87
CA ILE A 43 13.98 -4.22 -4.39
C ILE A 43 13.33 -3.00 -3.75
N TYR A 44 14.07 -2.24 -2.94
CA TYR A 44 13.54 -1.00 -2.37
C TYR A 44 13.09 -0.03 -3.45
N ARG A 45 13.89 0.11 -4.52
CA ARG A 45 13.54 1.00 -5.62
C ARG A 45 12.25 0.55 -6.32
N PHE A 46 12.10 -0.75 -6.51
CA PHE A 46 10.90 -1.27 -7.12
C PHE A 46 9.68 -1.02 -6.25
N ILE A 47 9.81 -1.23 -4.94
CA ILE A 47 8.70 -1.02 -4.02
C ILE A 47 8.31 0.46 -3.98
N GLU A 48 9.29 1.35 -3.96
CA GLU A 48 9.00 2.79 -4.00
C GLU A 48 8.27 3.17 -5.28
N SER A 49 8.68 2.62 -6.40
CA SER A 49 8.02 2.87 -7.67
C SER A 49 6.58 2.37 -7.64
N LEU A 50 6.36 1.17 -7.09
CA LEU A 50 5.02 0.62 -6.99
C LEU A 50 4.15 1.43 -6.04
N GLU A 51 4.75 1.98 -4.99
CA GLU A 51 4.02 2.84 -4.07
C GLU A 51 3.56 4.11 -4.77
N GLN A 52 4.43 4.70 -5.57
CA GLN A 52 4.09 5.89 -6.33
C GLN A 52 3.00 5.63 -7.35
N GLU A 53 2.97 4.42 -7.91
CA GLU A 53 1.94 4.03 -8.87
C GLU A 53 0.64 3.61 -8.20
N GLY A 54 0.62 3.52 -6.88
CA GLY A 54 -0.58 3.15 -6.15
C GLY A 54 -0.85 1.66 -6.11
N ILE A 55 0.16 0.85 -6.38
CA ILE A 55 0.02 -0.61 -6.39
C ILE A 55 0.25 -1.19 -5.00
N VAL A 56 1.12 -0.57 -4.22
CA VAL A 56 1.34 -0.97 -2.83
C VAL A 56 1.20 0.22 -1.91
N LEU A 57 0.83 -0.05 -0.66
CA LEU A 57 0.75 0.96 0.39
C LEU A 57 1.74 0.64 1.49
N LYS A 58 2.36 1.69 2.02
CA LYS A 58 3.16 1.55 3.24
C LYS A 58 2.18 1.54 4.40
N VAL A 59 2.05 0.43 5.09
CA VAL A 59 1.04 0.26 6.13
C VAL A 59 1.58 0.46 7.53
N SER A 60 2.89 0.36 7.72
CA SER A 60 3.50 0.67 9.01
C SER A 60 5.00 0.80 8.87
N GLN A 61 5.63 1.33 9.90
CA GLN A 61 7.09 1.41 9.95
C GLN A 61 7.53 1.28 11.40
N ASP A 62 8.34 0.25 11.66
CA ASP A 62 8.88 -0.06 12.97
C ASP A 62 10.38 -0.24 12.87
N ASN A 63 11.12 0.36 13.79
CA ASN A 63 12.58 0.14 13.88
C ASN A 63 13.27 0.25 12.52
N ASN A 64 12.91 1.27 11.76
CA ASN A 64 13.44 1.52 10.43
C ASN A 64 13.04 0.47 9.40
N THR A 65 12.06 -0.36 9.71
CA THR A 65 11.55 -1.36 8.78
C THR A 65 10.15 -0.95 8.34
N ALA A 66 10.01 -0.69 7.06
CA ALA A 66 8.72 -0.34 6.48
C ALA A 66 8.00 -1.60 6.03
N LYS A 67 6.72 -1.69 6.34
CA LYS A 67 5.87 -2.78 5.87
C LYS A 67 4.93 -2.24 4.81
N TYR A 68 4.74 -3.03 3.80
CA TYR A 68 3.92 -2.66 2.64
C TYR A 68 2.88 -3.73 2.40
N GLN A 69 1.84 -3.35 1.70
CA GLN A 69 0.80 -4.31 1.32
C GLN A 69 0.33 -4.02 -0.09
N TYR A 70 0.14 -5.08 -0.87
CA TYR A 70 -0.41 -4.97 -2.21
C TYR A 70 -1.88 -4.58 -2.12
N ILE A 71 -2.28 -3.65 -2.97
CA ILE A 71 -3.69 -3.25 -3.06
C ILE A 71 -4.15 -3.48 -4.48
N GLU A 72 -5.37 -3.96 -4.62
CA GLU A 72 -5.92 -4.19 -5.94
C GLU A 72 -6.27 -2.85 -6.59
N PRO A 73 -6.07 -2.75 -7.90
CA PRO A 73 -6.42 -1.54 -8.61
C PRO A 73 -7.89 -1.20 -8.42
N CYS A 74 -8.16 0.08 -8.29
CA CYS A 74 -9.49 0.59 -8.06
C CYS A 74 -9.69 1.81 -8.92
N GLU A 75 -10.88 1.98 -9.48
CA GLU A 75 -11.15 3.09 -10.38
C GLU A 75 -11.48 4.38 -9.65
N ASP A 76 -11.83 4.28 -8.38
CA ASP A 76 -12.20 5.46 -7.60
C ASP A 76 -10.99 6.34 -7.34
N SER A 77 -11.23 7.65 -7.34
CA SER A 77 -10.15 8.61 -7.11
C SER A 77 -9.77 8.74 -5.65
N ASP A 78 -10.72 8.49 -4.75
CA ASP A 78 -10.47 8.58 -3.31
C ASP A 78 -10.48 7.20 -2.70
N HIS A 79 -9.38 6.85 -2.04
CA HIS A 79 -9.23 5.52 -1.46
C HIS A 79 -9.06 5.63 0.05
N PHE A 80 -9.98 5.03 0.78
CA PHE A 80 -9.90 4.95 2.23
C PHE A 80 -9.73 3.51 2.62
N TYR A 81 -8.81 3.26 3.53
CA TYR A 81 -8.51 1.91 4.00
C TYR A 81 -8.58 1.86 5.51
N LEU A 82 -9.11 0.77 6.02
CA LEU A 82 -9.12 0.51 7.45
C LEU A 82 -8.07 -0.55 7.74
N LYS A 83 -7.13 -0.23 8.59
CA LYS A 83 -6.04 -1.13 8.95
C LYS A 83 -6.19 -1.57 10.39
N CYS A 84 -6.29 -2.88 10.61
CA CYS A 84 -6.29 -3.40 11.95
C CYS A 84 -4.85 -3.54 12.44
N GLU A 85 -4.53 -2.85 13.52
CA GLU A 85 -3.19 -2.85 14.06
C GLU A 85 -2.82 -4.17 14.72
N ARG A 86 -3.81 -4.99 15.07
CA ARG A 86 -3.56 -6.24 15.75
C ARG A 86 -3.38 -7.41 14.79
N CYS A 87 -4.30 -7.61 13.86
CA CYS A 87 -4.23 -8.75 12.94
C CYS A 87 -3.67 -8.40 11.56
N GLY A 88 -3.50 -7.11 11.27
CA GLY A 88 -2.93 -6.69 10.01
C GLY A 88 -3.91 -6.61 8.84
N LYS A 89 -5.18 -6.87 9.09
CA LYS A 89 -6.17 -6.81 8.03
C LYS A 89 -6.26 -5.41 7.43
N LEU A 90 -6.29 -5.32 6.13
CA LEU A 90 -6.48 -4.07 5.42
C LEU A 90 -7.76 -4.17 4.60
N GLU A 91 -8.68 -3.26 4.84
CA GLU A 91 -9.97 -3.28 4.17
C GLU A 91 -10.18 -1.99 3.41
N HIS A 92 -10.55 -2.11 2.14
CA HIS A 92 -10.87 -0.96 1.30
C HIS A 92 -12.30 -0.51 1.60
N VAL A 93 -12.47 0.76 1.91
CA VAL A 93 -13.78 1.32 2.21
C VAL A 93 -14.24 2.14 1.02
N ASP A 94 -15.39 1.76 0.48
CA ASP A 94 -15.98 2.46 -0.65
C ASP A 94 -17.42 2.80 -0.30
N CYS A 95 -17.60 3.91 0.39
CA CYS A 95 -18.93 4.35 0.76
C CYS A 95 -19.05 5.85 0.57
N GLU A 96 -20.28 6.29 0.37
CA GLU A 96 -20.55 7.70 0.10
C GLU A 96 -20.10 8.62 1.22
N LYS A 97 -20.21 8.18 2.46
CA LYS A 97 -19.82 9.00 3.58
C LYS A 97 -18.32 9.31 3.59
N MET A 98 -17.52 8.35 3.18
CA MET A 98 -16.08 8.57 3.13
C MET A 98 -15.71 9.51 1.98
N HIS A 99 -16.39 9.37 0.85
CA HIS A 99 -16.18 10.30 -0.25
C HIS A 99 -16.61 11.71 0.14
N GLY A 100 -17.72 11.79 0.86
CA GLY A 100 -18.19 13.08 1.38
C GLY A 100 -17.24 13.71 2.36
N LEU A 101 -16.49 12.89 3.09
CA LEU A 101 -15.52 13.41 4.06
C LEU A 101 -14.41 14.21 3.37
N ALA A 102 -13.89 13.68 2.27
CA ALA A 102 -12.84 14.38 1.52
C ALA A 102 -13.36 15.73 1.02
N GLU A 103 -14.58 15.74 0.51
CA GLU A 103 -15.21 16.97 0.03
C GLU A 103 -15.46 17.95 1.17
N HIS A 104 -15.92 17.45 2.31
CA HIS A 104 -16.13 18.27 3.49
C HIS A 104 -14.85 18.97 3.93
N ILE A 105 -13.76 18.21 3.97
CA ILE A 105 -12.46 18.76 4.37
C ILE A 105 -12.04 19.86 3.40
N ALA A 106 -12.24 19.65 2.12
CA ALA A 106 -11.85 20.64 1.12
C ALA A 106 -12.67 21.92 1.24
N LYS A 107 -13.97 21.80 1.44
CA LYS A 107 -14.87 22.96 1.45
C LYS A 107 -14.92 23.68 2.79
N GLU A 108 -15.06 22.93 3.87
CA GLU A 108 -15.26 23.53 5.19
C GLU A 108 -13.96 23.91 5.87
N HIS A 109 -12.92 23.19 5.60
CA HIS A 109 -11.64 23.43 6.26
C HIS A 109 -10.58 23.98 5.33
N HIS A 110 -10.95 24.22 4.09
CA HIS A 110 -10.04 24.77 3.07
C HIS A 110 -8.75 23.98 3.00
N PHE A 111 -8.86 22.67 3.06
CA PHE A 111 -7.72 21.76 3.12
C PHE A 111 -7.83 20.73 2.00
N SER A 112 -6.83 20.69 1.13
CA SER A 112 -6.81 19.77 0.02
C SER A 112 -5.98 18.53 0.39
N LEU A 113 -6.60 17.36 0.21
CA LEU A 113 -5.90 16.10 0.46
C LEU A 113 -5.03 15.76 -0.73
N ASN A 114 -3.73 15.63 -0.49
CA ASN A 114 -2.80 15.27 -1.56
C ASN A 114 -2.75 13.78 -1.82
N GLN A 115 -3.22 13.01 -0.88
CA GLN A 115 -3.14 11.56 -0.95
C GLN A 115 -4.41 10.99 -1.54
N THR A 116 -4.25 10.06 -2.47
CA THR A 116 -5.39 9.30 -2.96
C THR A 116 -5.62 8.05 -2.11
N HIS A 117 -4.69 7.76 -1.21
CA HIS A 117 -4.78 6.59 -0.33
C HIS A 117 -4.67 7.04 1.12
N ILE A 118 -5.75 6.87 1.87
CA ILE A 118 -5.80 7.28 3.27
C ILE A 118 -6.01 6.05 4.12
N ILE A 119 -5.15 5.85 5.10
CA ILE A 119 -5.21 4.68 5.97
C ILE A 119 -5.66 5.12 7.36
N ILE A 120 -6.73 4.51 7.84
CA ILE A 120 -7.26 4.77 9.18
C ILE A 120 -6.94 3.55 10.04
N ASN A 121 -6.17 3.74 11.08
CA ASN A 121 -5.74 2.67 11.95
C ASN A 121 -6.74 2.41 13.07
N GLY A 122 -6.89 1.15 13.43
CA GLY A 122 -7.80 0.77 14.50
C GLY A 122 -7.77 -0.71 14.71
N HIS A 123 -8.87 -1.25 15.20
CA HIS A 123 -9.00 -2.70 15.43
C HIS A 123 -10.28 -3.21 14.79
N CYS A 124 -10.16 -4.33 14.09
CA CYS A 124 -11.33 -4.92 13.45
C CYS A 124 -12.25 -5.55 14.49
N ALA A 125 -13.45 -5.96 14.05
CA ALA A 125 -14.44 -6.51 14.96
C ALA A 125 -13.93 -7.71 15.76
N LYS A 126 -13.10 -8.53 15.13
CA LYS A 126 -12.54 -9.69 15.82
C LYS A 126 -11.51 -9.33 16.86
N CYS A 127 -10.85 -8.19 16.70
CA CYS A 127 -9.76 -7.77 17.58
C CYS A 127 -10.17 -6.76 18.63
N THR A 128 -11.38 -6.22 18.55
CA THR A 128 -11.84 -5.22 19.53
C THR A 128 -12.37 -5.84 20.81
N LYS A 129 -12.57 -7.13 20.83
CA LYS A 129 -13.06 -7.82 22.03
C LYS A 129 -11.96 -8.13 23.00
#